data_21e2bcdcb3cd151f1b96baeb03d5f173
#
_entry.id   21e2bcdcb3cd151f1b96baeb03d5f173
#
_cell.length_a   1.000
_cell.length_b   1.000
_cell.length_c   1.000
_cell.angle_alpha   90.00
_cell.angle_beta   90.00
_cell.angle_gamma   90.00
#
_symmetry.space_group_name_H-M   'P 1'
#
loop_
_entity.id
_entity.type
_entity.pdbx_description
1 polymer ?
#
loop_
_entity_poly.entity_id
_entity_poly.type
_entity_poly.pdbx_seq_one_letter_code
_entity_poly.pdbx_strand_id
1 'polypeptide(L)' 'MRRLLIQAVRESYGRDDVETMTVGELIEYLQNYDDDLPVVFAHDRGYTYGGIRKELFEEDYDDGDD' A
#
# COMPACT_ATOMS: atom_id res chain seq x y z
N MET A 1 -7.92 8.84 -18.54
CA MET A 1 -8.34 7.68 -17.78
C MET A 1 -8.10 7.89 -16.30
N ARG A 2 -9.09 7.60 -15.49
CA ARG A 2 -8.96 7.81 -14.05
C ARG A 2 -8.33 6.60 -13.38
N ARG A 3 -7.55 6.86 -12.38
CA ARG A 3 -6.94 5.82 -11.56
C ARG A 3 -6.65 6.37 -10.19
N LEU A 4 -6.55 5.50 -9.21
CA LEU A 4 -6.13 5.91 -7.88
C LEU A 4 -4.63 5.71 -7.79
N LEU A 5 -3.94 6.81 -7.59
CA LEU A 5 -2.48 6.78 -7.52
C LEU A 5 -2.05 6.89 -6.08
N ILE A 6 -1.28 5.92 -5.61
CA ILE A 6 -0.77 5.91 -4.26
C ILE A 6 0.74 6.06 -4.31
N GLN A 7 1.25 7.09 -3.64
CA GLN A 7 2.69 7.29 -3.55
C GLN A 7 3.25 6.34 -2.52
N ALA A 8 4.15 5.49 -2.93
CA ALA A 8 4.83 4.59 -2.01
C ALA A 8 5.91 5.37 -1.28
N VAL A 9 5.88 5.32 0.03
CA VAL A 9 6.80 6.09 0.86
C VAL A 9 7.83 5.15 1.46
N ARG A 10 9.10 5.48 1.23
CA ARG A 10 10.20 4.73 1.79
C ARG A 10 10.66 5.44 3.06
N GLU A 11 10.50 4.80 4.20
CA GLU A 11 10.76 5.46 5.47
C GLU A 11 11.87 4.82 6.27
N SER A 12 12.03 3.50 6.16
CA SER A 12 12.91 2.79 7.05
C SER A 12 13.34 1.48 6.43
N TYR A 13 14.49 0.98 6.85
CA TYR A 13 14.90 -0.35 6.45
C TYR A 13 14.20 -1.43 7.25
N GLY A 14 13.76 -1.11 8.47
CA GLY A 14 13.05 -2.07 9.32
C GLY A 14 11.55 -1.94 9.13
N ARG A 15 10.89 -3.08 9.01
CA ARG A 15 9.45 -3.04 8.76
C ARG A 15 8.65 -2.62 9.99
N ASP A 16 9.26 -2.68 11.17
CA ASP A 16 8.56 -2.27 12.39
C ASP A 16 8.53 -0.76 12.58
N ASP A 17 9.34 -0.05 11.82
CA ASP A 17 9.48 1.39 11.99
C ASP A 17 8.65 2.19 11.00
N VAL A 18 7.79 1.54 10.26
CA VAL A 18 7.00 2.20 9.23
C VAL A 18 5.68 2.66 9.82
N GLU A 19 5.35 3.93 9.59
CA GLU A 19 4.05 4.46 9.94
C GLU A 19 3.09 4.22 8.79
N THR A 20 1.97 3.58 9.10
CA THR A 20 1.05 3.22 8.02
C THR A 20 -0.34 3.03 8.61
N MET A 21 -1.29 2.80 7.73
CA MET A 21 -2.68 2.52 8.11
C MET A 21 -2.87 1.05 8.38
N THR A 22 -3.82 0.74 9.24
CA THR A 22 -4.27 -0.63 9.37
C THR A 22 -5.11 -1.03 8.17
N VAL A 23 -5.36 -2.32 8.04
CA VAL A 23 -6.23 -2.82 6.97
C VAL A 23 -7.60 -2.17 7.05
N GLY A 24 -8.18 -2.10 8.25
CA GLY A 24 -9.50 -1.51 8.42
C GLY A 24 -9.54 -0.05 8.04
N GLU A 25 -8.52 0.69 8.43
CA GLU A 25 -8.44 2.11 8.08
C GLU A 25 -8.33 2.29 6.58
N LEU A 26 -7.55 1.44 5.94
CA LEU A 26 -7.38 1.52 4.49
C LEU A 26 -8.69 1.23 3.77
N ILE A 27 -9.42 0.22 4.22
CA ILE A 27 -10.72 -0.10 3.63
C ILE A 27 -11.65 1.09 3.74
N GLU A 28 -11.73 1.69 4.93
CA GLU A 28 -12.59 2.84 5.14
C GLU A 28 -12.21 4.00 4.22
N TYR A 29 -10.93 4.25 4.11
CA TYR A 29 -10.48 5.38 3.30
C TYR A 29 -10.74 5.13 1.82
N LEU A 30 -10.56 3.91 1.36
CA LEU A 30 -10.75 3.57 -0.04
C LEU A 30 -12.22 3.72 -0.46
N GLN A 31 -13.15 3.67 0.49
CA GLN A 31 -14.56 3.83 0.17
C GLN A 31 -14.90 5.23 -0.34
N ASN A 32 -13.97 6.18 -0.22
CA ASN A 32 -14.16 7.51 -0.78
C ASN A 32 -13.96 7.55 -2.29
N TYR A 33 -13.55 6.46 -2.87
CA TYR A 33 -13.24 6.39 -4.30
C TYR A 33 -14.14 5.37 -4.98
N ASP A 34 -14.28 5.52 -6.28
CA ASP A 34 -15.04 4.55 -7.07
C ASP A 34 -14.34 3.19 -7.00
N ASP A 35 -15.11 2.15 -6.79
CA ASP A 35 -14.52 0.83 -6.57
C ASP A 35 -14.00 0.19 -7.84
N ASP A 36 -14.26 0.78 -9.01
CA ASP A 36 -13.71 0.26 -10.26
C ASP A 36 -12.47 1.02 -10.74
N LEU A 37 -11.94 1.94 -9.91
CA LEU A 37 -10.70 2.62 -10.25
C LEU A 37 -9.51 1.67 -10.13
N PRO A 38 -8.67 1.59 -11.15
CA PRO A 38 -7.42 0.84 -10.99
C PRO A 38 -6.52 1.52 -9.97
N VAL A 39 -5.82 0.74 -9.19
CA VAL A 39 -4.91 1.25 -8.17
C VAL A 39 -3.48 1.08 -8.67
N VAL A 40 -2.73 2.16 -8.63
CA VAL A 40 -1.35 2.17 -9.11
C VAL A 40 -0.47 2.78 -8.04
N PHE A 41 0.64 2.12 -7.73
CA PHE A 41 1.64 2.68 -6.84
C PHE A 41 2.67 3.45 -7.64
N ALA A 42 3.02 4.63 -7.15
CA ALA A 42 4.08 5.42 -7.73
C ALA A 42 5.29 5.36 -6.83
N HIS A 43 6.44 5.10 -7.41
CA HIS A 43 7.70 5.00 -6.67
C HIS A 43 8.60 6.14 -7.08
N ASP A 44 9.36 6.65 -6.13
CA ASP A 44 10.34 7.71 -6.39
C ASP A 44 9.69 8.88 -7.11
N ARG A 45 8.56 9.34 -6.56
CA ARG A 45 7.84 10.51 -7.06
C ARG A 45 7.41 10.38 -8.51
N GLY A 46 7.04 9.15 -8.87
CA GLY A 46 6.55 8.92 -10.22
C GLY A 46 7.60 8.52 -11.21
N TYR A 47 8.79 8.17 -10.73
CA TYR A 47 9.83 7.69 -11.62
C TYR A 47 9.48 6.31 -12.16
N THR A 48 8.90 5.45 -11.31
CA THR A 48 8.40 4.14 -11.74
C THR A 48 7.04 3.90 -11.12
N TYR A 49 6.32 2.93 -11.68
CA TYR A 49 4.97 2.62 -11.23
C TYR A 49 4.82 1.13 -11.05
N GLY A 50 3.90 0.75 -10.18
CA GLY A 50 3.60 -0.65 -9.94
C GLY A 50 2.13 -0.84 -9.66
N GLY A 51 1.68 -2.08 -9.74
CA GLY A 51 0.30 -2.43 -9.48
C GLY A 51 0.16 -3.39 -8.32
N ILE A 52 -1.08 -3.81 -8.09
CA ILE A 52 -1.41 -4.74 -7.02
C ILE A 52 -1.74 -6.08 -7.63
N ARG A 53 -1.15 -7.14 -7.10
CA ARG A 53 -1.48 -8.50 -7.50
C ARG A 53 -1.79 -9.30 -6.26
N LYS A 54 -2.89 -10.02 -6.27
CA LYS A 54 -3.32 -10.72 -5.06
C LYS A 54 -2.34 -11.81 -4.64
N GLU A 55 -1.60 -12.38 -5.56
CA GLU A 55 -0.62 -13.42 -5.22
C GLU A 55 0.60 -12.85 -4.50
N LEU A 56 0.72 -11.52 -4.41
CA LEU A 56 1.82 -10.89 -3.70
C LEU A 56 1.44 -10.41 -2.32
N PHE A 57 0.23 -10.72 -1.87
CA PHE A 57 -0.20 -10.40 -0.52
C PHE A 57 0.25 -11.49 0.43
N GLU A 58 0.75 -11.09 1.57
CA GLU A 58 1.14 -12.05 2.59
C GLU A 58 1.02 -11.42 3.96
N GLU A 59 0.74 -12.25 4.95
CA GLU A 59 0.78 -11.79 6.32
C GLU A 59 2.20 -11.95 6.84
N ASP A 60 2.72 -10.89 7.44
CA ASP A 60 4.10 -10.85 7.90
C ASP A 60 4.12 -10.92 9.42
N TYR A 61 4.76 -11.93 9.95
CA TYR A 61 4.84 -12.13 11.40
C TYR A 61 6.23 -11.79 11.89
N ASP A 62 6.28 -11.11 13.02
CA ASP A 62 7.57 -10.79 13.63
C ASP A 62 8.08 -12.01 14.37
N ASP A 63 9.31 -12.38 14.07
CA ASP A 63 9.96 -13.47 14.77
C ASP A 63 10.20 -13.09 16.22
N GLY A 64 9.89 -14.00 17.11
CA GLY A 64 10.12 -13.76 18.51
C GLY A 64 9.11 -12.85 19.18
N ASP A 65 8.12 -12.44 18.47
CA ASP A 65 7.08 -11.63 19.02
C ASP A 65 5.90 -12.53 19.40
N ASP A 66 5.90 -12.99 20.57
CA ASP A 66 4.92 -13.99 21.00
C ASP A 66 3.83 -13.46 21.86
#